data_64e16cc1753207eb1a52e71c4a266608
#
_entry.id   64e16cc1753207eb1a52e71c4a266608
#
_cell.length_a   1.000
_cell.length_b   1.000
_cell.length_c   1.000
_cell.angle_alpha   90.00
_cell.angle_beta   90.00
_cell.angle_gamma   90.00
#
_symmetry.space_group_name_H-M   'P 1'
#
loop_
_entity.id
_entity.type
_entity.pdbx_description
1 polymer ?
#
loop_
_entity_poly.entity_id
_entity_poly.type
_entity_poly.pdbx_seq_one_letter_code
_entity_poly.pdbx_strand_id
1 'polypeptide(L)'
;MSPDRSAGGTRRAFLRTSFGTSAGLAAALGGALPASAGEGAAKRRRIPRGGVGMHLYTMRDALARDFAGTLERLAEIGYATVGVSGRHGYDASAIRRMLDAVGLRAVLEHVAYPTLTGAGLPRALDDLRTLGARWPVVPSLPGAMHTPDGFREAARQFNRIGLASREAGLGPVLFHNHGSDHVVVDGRSLYDILLAETDPHLVAFELDVYWAAKGGGTGPGTYFRCHPRRFPALHVKDMAADGGFADVGSGTLDFAAMFAHARVGGVRQWLVEHDAPADPFATARNSYVHLAALRY
;
A
#
# COMPACT_ATOMS: atom_id res chain seq x y z
N MET A 1 58.38 26.34 -23.26
CA MET A 1 59.12 27.18 -22.30
C MET A 1 58.48 26.89 -20.95
N SER A 2 59.04 26.00 -20.19
CA SER A 2 59.04 26.00 -18.73
C SER A 2 60.08 26.97 -18.24
N PRO A 3 60.11 27.38 -16.99
CA PRO A 3 60.13 26.62 -15.74
C PRO A 3 59.31 27.31 -14.59
N ASP A 4 59.23 26.86 -13.41
CA ASP A 4 59.88 25.94 -12.49
C ASP A 4 59.64 26.42 -11.04
N ARG A 5 59.55 25.48 -10.09
CA ARG A 5 59.94 25.52 -8.65
C ARG A 5 59.14 26.42 -7.67
N SER A 6 58.95 26.14 -6.39
CA SER A 6 59.41 25.06 -5.47
C SER A 6 58.68 25.28 -4.10
N ALA A 7 58.29 24.24 -3.44
CA ALA A 7 58.86 23.67 -2.22
C ALA A 7 58.66 24.44 -0.88
N GLY A 8 58.30 23.66 0.16
CA GLY A 8 58.44 23.92 1.60
C GLY A 8 57.24 23.45 2.38
N GLY A 9 57.09 22.39 3.03
CA GLY A 9 57.93 21.54 3.86
C GLY A 9 58.04 22.04 5.30
N THR A 10 57.21 21.52 6.23
CA THR A 10 57.68 21.38 7.64
C THR A 10 56.84 20.30 8.38
N ARG A 11 57.54 19.29 8.81
CA ARG A 11 57.21 18.30 9.82
C ARG A 11 57.53 18.86 11.21
N ARG A 12 56.78 18.50 12.26
CA ARG A 12 57.26 18.27 13.64
C ARG A 12 56.07 17.65 14.39
N ALA A 13 56.11 16.42 14.80
CA ALA A 13 56.96 15.70 15.76
C ALA A 13 56.34 15.67 17.17
N PHE A 14 55.93 14.46 17.52
CA PHE A 14 55.98 13.74 18.80
C PHE A 14 55.95 14.53 20.13
N LEU A 15 55.05 14.12 21.02
CA LEU A 15 55.39 13.91 22.43
C LEU A 15 54.59 12.77 23.01
N ARG A 16 55.30 11.68 23.36
CA ARG A 16 54.90 10.64 24.28
C ARG A 16 55.17 11.11 25.68
N THR A 17 54.25 10.88 26.62
CA THR A 17 54.57 10.80 28.03
C THR A 17 53.90 9.59 28.64
N SER A 18 54.75 8.72 29.18
CA SER A 18 54.40 7.54 29.95
C SER A 18 54.45 7.83 31.43
N PHE A 19 53.93 6.91 32.23
CA PHE A 19 54.12 6.56 33.64
C PHE A 19 53.08 7.04 34.63
N GLY A 20 52.52 6.01 35.32
CA GLY A 20 51.90 6.12 36.62
C GLY A 20 51.09 4.89 36.97
N THR A 21 51.81 3.78 37.34
CA THR A 21 51.20 2.63 38.01
C THR A 21 50.85 2.97 39.44
N SER A 22 49.62 2.72 39.86
CA SER A 22 49.25 2.52 41.29
C SER A 22 48.24 1.40 41.40
N ALA A 23 48.70 0.32 42.00
CA ALA A 23 47.89 -0.82 42.41
C ALA A 23 47.06 -0.42 43.62
N GLY A 24 45.74 -0.49 43.47
CA GLY A 24 44.77 -0.37 44.56
C GLY A 24 43.90 -1.62 44.60
N LEU A 25 44.12 -2.45 45.62
CA LEU A 25 43.30 -3.61 45.94
C LEU A 25 41.95 -3.14 46.45
N ALA A 26 40.85 -3.46 45.74
CA ALA A 26 39.51 -3.26 46.29
C ALA A 26 38.67 -4.53 46.01
N ALA A 27 38.09 -5.03 47.07
CA ALA A 27 37.37 -6.28 47.21
C ALA A 27 36.19 -6.42 46.27
N ALA A 28 36.07 -7.64 45.73
CA ALA A 28 34.92 -8.12 45.01
C ALA A 28 33.69 -8.21 45.91
N LEU A 29 32.73 -7.37 45.70
CA LEU A 29 31.33 -7.60 46.04
C LEU A 29 30.62 -8.01 44.75
N GLY A 30 30.45 -9.29 44.56
CA GLY A 30 29.68 -9.87 43.49
C GLY A 30 28.19 -9.57 43.65
N GLY A 31 27.75 -8.43 43.08
CA GLY A 31 26.37 -8.18 42.80
C GLY A 31 26.09 -8.66 41.40
N ALA A 32 25.53 -9.85 41.26
CA ALA A 32 24.93 -10.30 39.99
C ALA A 32 23.81 -9.33 39.67
N LEU A 33 24.01 -8.47 38.63
CA LEU A 33 22.92 -7.74 38.02
C LEU A 33 21.93 -8.78 37.51
N PRO A 34 20.62 -8.64 37.82
CA PRO A 34 19.65 -9.51 37.24
C PRO A 34 19.74 -9.33 35.70
N ALA A 35 19.96 -10.43 35.00
CA ALA A 35 19.79 -10.49 33.57
C ALA A 35 18.41 -9.89 33.26
N SER A 36 18.37 -8.80 32.50
CA SER A 36 17.12 -8.21 32.06
C SER A 36 16.32 -9.29 31.37
N ALA A 37 15.30 -9.75 32.07
CA ALA A 37 14.35 -10.71 31.55
C ALA A 37 13.80 -10.19 30.22
N GLY A 38 13.99 -11.03 29.21
CA GLY A 38 13.19 -11.17 28.05
C GLY A 38 12.66 -9.90 27.41
N GLU A 39 13.24 -9.51 26.26
CA GLU A 39 12.44 -8.92 25.18
C GLU A 39 11.22 -9.81 25.00
N GLY A 40 10.11 -9.38 25.58
CA GLY A 40 8.82 -10.04 25.41
C GLY A 40 8.57 -10.13 23.92
N ALA A 41 8.54 -11.36 23.38
CA ALA A 41 8.26 -11.62 21.98
C ALA A 41 7.05 -10.78 21.60
N ALA A 42 7.26 -9.75 20.79
CA ALA A 42 6.21 -8.84 20.36
C ALA A 42 5.09 -9.72 19.80
N LYS A 43 3.90 -9.67 20.41
CA LYS A 43 2.78 -10.52 19.99
C LYS A 43 2.54 -10.25 18.51
N ARG A 44 2.89 -11.22 17.66
CA ARG A 44 2.67 -11.14 16.21
C ARG A 44 1.20 -10.82 15.95
N ARG A 45 0.95 -9.80 15.16
CA ARG A 45 -0.39 -9.31 14.85
C ARG A 45 -1.05 -10.18 13.79
N ARG A 46 -2.37 -10.09 13.72
CA ARG A 46 -3.18 -10.61 12.62
C ARG A 46 -3.86 -9.45 11.91
N ILE A 47 -4.25 -9.67 10.67
CA ILE A 47 -5.21 -8.78 10.00
C ILE A 47 -6.51 -8.80 10.81
N PRO A 48 -7.08 -7.63 11.16
CA PRO A 48 -8.34 -7.58 11.89
C PRO A 48 -9.47 -8.32 11.14
N ARG A 49 -10.42 -8.90 11.86
CA ARG A 49 -11.62 -9.45 11.24
C ARG A 49 -12.31 -8.36 10.41
N GLY A 50 -12.67 -8.68 9.16
CA GLY A 50 -13.23 -7.72 8.20
C GLY A 50 -12.21 -6.78 7.55
N GLY A 51 -10.91 -6.94 7.83
CA GLY A 51 -9.84 -6.24 7.12
C GLY A 51 -9.41 -6.94 5.83
N VAL A 52 -9.62 -8.26 5.72
CA VAL A 52 -9.40 -9.00 4.47
C VAL A 52 -10.59 -8.80 3.55
N GLY A 53 -10.35 -8.24 2.38
CA GLY A 53 -11.36 -8.02 1.36
C GLY A 53 -10.92 -8.58 0.01
N MET A 54 -11.85 -8.56 -0.95
CA MET A 54 -11.62 -8.96 -2.34
C MET A 54 -11.78 -7.76 -3.25
N HIS A 55 -10.79 -7.49 -4.09
CA HIS A 55 -10.98 -6.54 -5.19
C HIS A 55 -11.65 -7.22 -6.37
N LEU A 56 -12.82 -6.71 -6.73
CA LEU A 56 -13.74 -7.37 -7.66
C LEU A 56 -13.21 -7.49 -9.10
N TYR A 57 -12.13 -6.78 -9.44
CA TYR A 57 -11.46 -6.95 -10.74
C TYR A 57 -11.00 -8.39 -10.99
N THR A 58 -10.52 -9.09 -9.97
CA THR A 58 -10.16 -10.50 -10.04
C THR A 58 -11.34 -11.37 -10.50
N MET A 59 -12.55 -11.01 -10.07
CA MET A 59 -13.79 -11.75 -10.32
C MET A 59 -14.55 -11.27 -11.55
N ARG A 60 -14.02 -10.34 -12.36
CA ARG A 60 -14.73 -9.65 -13.45
C ARG A 60 -15.48 -10.57 -14.41
N ASP A 61 -14.86 -11.70 -14.79
CA ASP A 61 -15.49 -12.64 -15.71
C ASP A 61 -16.61 -13.47 -15.04
N ALA A 62 -16.47 -13.76 -13.76
CA ALA A 62 -17.52 -14.43 -12.98
C ALA A 62 -18.69 -13.48 -12.70
N LEU A 63 -18.41 -12.23 -12.34
CA LEU A 63 -19.40 -11.17 -12.15
C LEU A 63 -20.19 -10.87 -13.42
N ALA A 64 -19.55 -10.90 -14.57
CA ALA A 64 -20.22 -10.70 -15.87
C ALA A 64 -21.23 -11.84 -16.19
N ARG A 65 -20.98 -13.06 -15.69
CA ARG A 65 -21.86 -14.20 -15.88
C ARG A 65 -22.98 -14.27 -14.83
N ASP A 66 -22.63 -14.07 -13.56
CA ASP A 66 -23.52 -14.14 -12.43
C ASP A 66 -23.00 -13.25 -11.30
N PHE A 67 -23.52 -12.03 -11.21
CA PHE A 67 -23.07 -11.04 -10.24
C PHE A 67 -23.43 -11.46 -8.82
N ALA A 68 -24.70 -11.83 -8.60
CA ALA A 68 -25.18 -12.15 -7.25
C ALA A 68 -24.55 -13.44 -6.71
N GLY A 69 -24.52 -14.52 -7.49
CA GLY A 69 -23.91 -15.78 -7.09
C GLY A 69 -22.39 -15.67 -6.89
N THR A 70 -21.72 -14.74 -7.60
CA THR A 70 -20.29 -14.45 -7.35
C THR A 70 -20.10 -13.83 -5.97
N LEU A 71 -20.92 -12.86 -5.58
CA LEU A 71 -20.85 -12.23 -4.26
C LEU A 71 -21.16 -13.23 -3.15
N GLU A 72 -22.18 -14.09 -3.35
CA GLU A 72 -22.53 -15.17 -2.42
C GLU A 72 -21.35 -16.09 -2.14
N ARG A 73 -20.68 -16.57 -3.19
CA ARG A 73 -19.49 -17.41 -3.06
C ARG A 73 -18.32 -16.72 -2.37
N LEU A 74 -18.13 -15.42 -2.58
CA LEU A 74 -17.11 -14.65 -1.86
C LEU A 74 -17.43 -14.55 -0.36
N ALA A 75 -18.69 -14.35 -0.01
CA ALA A 75 -19.14 -14.36 1.39
C ALA A 75 -18.95 -15.75 2.04
N GLU A 76 -19.28 -16.84 1.34
CA GLU A 76 -19.04 -18.22 1.78
C GLU A 76 -17.55 -18.55 2.02
N ILE A 77 -16.65 -17.99 1.21
CA ILE A 77 -15.18 -18.11 1.41
C ILE A 77 -14.77 -17.42 2.73
N GLY A 78 -15.50 -16.39 3.16
CA GLY A 78 -15.26 -15.66 4.40
C GLY A 78 -14.86 -14.19 4.22
N TYR A 79 -14.88 -13.67 3.00
CA TYR A 79 -14.67 -12.24 2.79
C TYR A 79 -15.78 -11.43 3.46
N ALA A 80 -15.43 -10.28 4.02
CA ALA A 80 -16.37 -9.36 4.64
C ALA A 80 -16.49 -8.03 3.89
N THR A 81 -15.49 -7.74 3.04
CA THR A 81 -15.42 -6.47 2.32
C THR A 81 -15.00 -6.69 0.88
N VAL A 82 -15.41 -5.75 0.02
CA VAL A 82 -15.03 -5.73 -1.39
C VAL A 82 -14.58 -4.34 -1.83
N GLY A 83 -13.61 -4.29 -2.74
CA GLY A 83 -13.31 -3.13 -3.58
C GLY A 83 -14.05 -3.29 -4.90
N VAL A 84 -14.93 -2.34 -5.21
CA VAL A 84 -15.74 -2.39 -6.44
C VAL A 84 -14.90 -1.94 -7.64
N SER A 85 -14.90 -2.74 -8.72
CA SER A 85 -14.25 -2.42 -9.99
C SER A 85 -15.15 -2.86 -11.14
N GLY A 86 -15.79 -1.88 -11.78
CA GLY A 86 -16.83 -2.16 -12.77
C GLY A 86 -18.16 -2.57 -12.16
N ARG A 87 -19.25 -2.14 -12.77
CA ARG A 87 -20.60 -2.37 -12.24
C ARG A 87 -21.43 -3.35 -13.06
N HIS A 88 -20.89 -3.85 -14.16
CA HIS A 88 -21.54 -4.86 -15.03
C HIS A 88 -22.99 -4.52 -15.39
N GLY A 89 -23.30 -3.22 -15.60
CA GLY A 89 -24.64 -2.74 -15.96
C GLY A 89 -25.57 -2.46 -14.79
N TYR A 90 -25.17 -2.75 -13.56
CA TYR A 90 -25.95 -2.42 -12.36
C TYR A 90 -25.69 -1.01 -11.88
N ASP A 91 -26.69 -0.37 -11.31
CA ASP A 91 -26.54 0.88 -10.57
C ASP A 91 -25.99 0.63 -9.16
N ALA A 92 -25.55 1.70 -8.49
CA ALA A 92 -24.97 1.62 -7.16
C ALA A 92 -25.94 1.04 -6.12
N SER A 93 -27.25 1.33 -6.24
CA SER A 93 -28.26 0.86 -5.31
C SER A 93 -28.56 -0.63 -5.49
N ALA A 94 -28.51 -1.15 -6.71
CA ALA A 94 -28.66 -2.56 -6.99
C ALA A 94 -27.46 -3.36 -6.43
N ILE A 95 -26.24 -2.89 -6.66
CA ILE A 95 -25.04 -3.52 -6.09
C ILE A 95 -25.08 -3.47 -4.57
N ARG A 96 -25.47 -2.35 -3.98
CA ARG A 96 -25.61 -2.24 -2.53
C ARG A 96 -26.58 -3.28 -1.97
N ARG A 97 -27.75 -3.46 -2.58
CA ARG A 97 -28.72 -4.49 -2.13
C ARG A 97 -28.16 -5.91 -2.24
N MET A 98 -27.45 -6.23 -3.32
CA MET A 98 -26.81 -7.54 -3.49
C MET A 98 -25.72 -7.79 -2.45
N LEU A 99 -24.90 -6.79 -2.14
CA LEU A 99 -23.89 -6.87 -1.09
C LEU A 99 -24.52 -7.08 0.29
N ASP A 100 -25.57 -6.32 0.62
CA ASP A 100 -26.27 -6.43 1.91
C ASP A 100 -26.93 -7.80 2.08
N ALA A 101 -27.50 -8.37 1.01
CA ALA A 101 -28.12 -9.68 1.04
C ALA A 101 -27.18 -10.82 1.46
N VAL A 102 -25.87 -10.68 1.19
CA VAL A 102 -24.87 -11.70 1.53
C VAL A 102 -23.91 -11.24 2.65
N GLY A 103 -24.15 -10.08 3.27
CA GLY A 103 -23.35 -9.56 4.37
C GLY A 103 -21.99 -8.98 3.95
N LEU A 104 -21.76 -8.72 2.68
CA LEU A 104 -20.56 -8.04 2.18
C LEU A 104 -20.73 -6.51 2.25
N ARG A 105 -19.62 -5.79 2.32
CA ARG A 105 -19.59 -4.33 2.33
C ARG A 105 -18.60 -3.80 1.31
N ALA A 106 -19.04 -2.86 0.46
CA ALA A 106 -18.12 -2.09 -0.36
C ALA A 106 -17.29 -1.15 0.54
N VAL A 107 -15.99 -1.09 0.35
CA VAL A 107 -15.10 -0.19 1.09
C VAL A 107 -14.53 0.91 0.21
N LEU A 108 -14.37 0.64 -1.07
CA LEU A 108 -13.90 1.58 -2.09
C LEU A 108 -14.48 1.23 -3.46
N GLU A 109 -14.38 2.16 -4.39
CA GLU A 109 -14.70 1.93 -5.79
C GLU A 109 -13.63 2.54 -6.69
N HIS A 110 -13.17 1.77 -7.67
CA HIS A 110 -12.33 2.24 -8.74
C HIS A 110 -13.15 3.05 -9.75
N VAL A 111 -12.83 4.33 -9.86
CA VAL A 111 -13.49 5.26 -10.78
C VAL A 111 -12.45 5.87 -11.72
N ALA A 112 -12.71 5.83 -13.01
CA ALA A 112 -11.78 6.32 -14.02
C ALA A 112 -11.41 7.79 -13.81
N TYR A 113 -10.13 8.13 -13.98
CA TYR A 113 -9.61 9.49 -13.82
C TYR A 113 -10.42 10.55 -14.58
N PRO A 114 -10.82 10.37 -15.89
CA PRO A 114 -11.63 11.36 -16.58
C PRO A 114 -13.02 11.60 -15.96
N THR A 115 -13.60 10.58 -15.30
CA THR A 115 -14.89 10.75 -14.59
C THR A 115 -14.73 11.65 -13.39
N LEU A 116 -13.67 11.44 -12.58
CA LEU A 116 -13.43 12.20 -11.35
C LEU A 116 -12.88 13.62 -11.62
N THR A 117 -12.26 13.86 -12.78
CA THR A 117 -11.78 15.20 -13.17
C THR A 117 -12.79 16.00 -13.98
N GLY A 118 -13.84 15.35 -14.46
CA GLY A 118 -14.86 15.94 -15.33
C GLY A 118 -16.22 16.13 -14.64
N ALA A 119 -17.24 16.32 -15.46
CA ALA A 119 -18.63 16.53 -15.02
C ALA A 119 -19.24 15.30 -14.30
N GLY A 120 -18.60 14.13 -14.35
CA GLY A 120 -19.06 12.92 -13.69
C GLY A 120 -18.77 12.87 -12.18
N LEU A 121 -17.94 13.78 -11.65
CA LEU A 121 -17.53 13.76 -10.24
C LEU A 121 -18.70 13.76 -9.24
N PRO A 122 -19.69 14.66 -9.31
CA PRO A 122 -20.77 14.68 -8.32
C PRO A 122 -21.53 13.36 -8.28
N ARG A 123 -21.87 12.80 -9.46
CA ARG A 123 -22.56 11.52 -9.56
C ARG A 123 -21.72 10.36 -9.02
N ALA A 124 -20.43 10.33 -9.32
CA ALA A 124 -19.55 9.29 -8.81
C ALA A 124 -19.49 9.30 -7.27
N LEU A 125 -19.44 10.48 -6.66
CA LEU A 125 -19.44 10.61 -5.19
C LEU A 125 -20.79 10.20 -4.58
N ASP A 126 -21.92 10.50 -5.21
CA ASP A 126 -23.25 10.05 -4.78
C ASP A 126 -23.39 8.53 -4.91
N ASP A 127 -22.89 7.97 -5.98
CA ASP A 127 -22.87 6.51 -6.18
C ASP A 127 -22.02 5.79 -5.12
N LEU A 128 -20.85 6.32 -4.75
CA LEU A 128 -20.04 5.78 -3.65
C LEU A 128 -20.79 5.80 -2.30
N ARG A 129 -21.50 6.91 -2.02
CA ARG A 129 -22.32 7.01 -0.80
C ARG A 129 -23.44 5.96 -0.79
N THR A 130 -24.10 5.75 -1.93
CA THR A 130 -25.15 4.75 -2.11
C THR A 130 -24.59 3.34 -1.92
N LEU A 131 -23.43 3.03 -2.47
CA LEU A 131 -22.70 1.77 -2.24
C LEU A 131 -22.30 1.58 -0.76
N GLY A 132 -22.19 2.66 0.00
CA GLY A 132 -21.61 2.64 1.34
C GLY A 132 -20.07 2.56 1.32
N ALA A 133 -19.47 2.78 0.16
CA ALA A 133 -18.03 2.84 -0.02
C ALA A 133 -17.47 4.15 0.54
N ARG A 134 -16.29 4.06 1.15
CA ARG A 134 -15.67 5.21 1.81
C ARG A 134 -14.75 6.00 0.87
N TRP A 135 -14.07 5.31 -0.04
CA TRP A 135 -12.98 5.90 -0.80
C TRP A 135 -13.22 5.80 -2.31
N PRO A 136 -13.30 6.94 -3.02
CA PRO A 136 -13.09 6.94 -4.46
C PRO A 136 -11.62 6.64 -4.76
N VAL A 137 -11.35 5.73 -5.70
CA VAL A 137 -9.99 5.35 -6.10
C VAL A 137 -9.79 5.61 -7.58
N VAL A 138 -8.72 6.32 -7.93
CA VAL A 138 -8.25 6.40 -9.32
C VAL A 138 -7.36 5.21 -9.61
N PRO A 139 -7.79 4.27 -10.49
CA PRO A 139 -7.04 3.04 -10.74
C PRO A 139 -5.79 3.23 -11.61
N SER A 140 -5.75 4.29 -12.42
CA SER A 140 -4.63 4.59 -13.31
C SER A 140 -4.76 5.99 -13.88
N LEU A 141 -3.62 6.56 -14.31
CA LEU A 141 -3.59 7.78 -15.10
C LEU A 141 -3.54 7.47 -16.60
N PRO A 142 -4.03 8.36 -17.47
CA PRO A 142 -3.83 8.25 -18.91
C PRO A 142 -2.33 8.14 -19.26
N GLY A 143 -1.98 7.28 -20.22
CA GLY A 143 -0.57 7.04 -20.58
C GLY A 143 0.23 8.30 -20.92
N ALA A 144 -0.41 9.29 -21.57
CA ALA A 144 0.21 10.58 -21.87
C ALA A 144 0.60 11.40 -20.63
N MET A 145 0.06 11.07 -19.46
CA MET A 145 0.39 11.71 -18.18
C MET A 145 1.57 11.04 -17.44
N HIS A 146 2.14 9.94 -17.95
CA HIS A 146 3.31 9.29 -17.31
C HIS A 146 4.59 10.08 -17.53
N THR A 147 4.58 11.32 -17.08
CA THR A 147 5.70 12.27 -17.07
C THR A 147 5.71 13.02 -15.72
N PRO A 148 6.84 13.60 -15.29
CA PRO A 148 6.88 14.41 -14.06
C PRO A 148 5.81 15.51 -14.03
N ASP A 149 5.60 16.23 -15.14
CA ASP A 149 4.59 17.28 -15.19
C ASP A 149 3.16 16.75 -15.19
N GLY A 150 2.93 15.61 -15.85
CA GLY A 150 1.64 14.93 -15.82
C GLY A 150 1.27 14.45 -14.41
N PHE A 151 2.25 13.94 -13.63
CA PHE A 151 2.03 13.56 -12.25
C PHE A 151 1.84 14.75 -11.31
N ARG A 152 2.49 15.90 -11.57
CA ARG A 152 2.21 17.16 -10.86
C ARG A 152 0.79 17.67 -11.16
N GLU A 153 0.35 17.57 -12.42
CA GLU A 153 -1.04 17.89 -12.76
C GLU A 153 -2.02 16.93 -12.08
N ALA A 154 -1.74 15.63 -12.09
CA ALA A 154 -2.54 14.65 -11.35
C ALA A 154 -2.63 14.97 -9.85
N ALA A 155 -1.53 15.40 -9.23
CA ALA A 155 -1.53 15.81 -7.82
C ALA A 155 -2.47 17.00 -7.57
N ARG A 156 -2.46 18.00 -8.43
CA ARG A 156 -3.40 19.14 -8.34
C ARG A 156 -4.85 18.69 -8.47
N GLN A 157 -5.14 17.79 -9.43
CA GLN A 157 -6.48 17.23 -9.62
C GLN A 157 -6.91 16.40 -8.42
N PHE A 158 -6.04 15.54 -7.88
CA PHE A 158 -6.35 14.73 -6.71
C PHE A 158 -6.66 15.56 -5.48
N ASN A 159 -5.95 16.66 -5.25
CA ASN A 159 -6.28 17.59 -4.18
C ASN A 159 -7.71 18.17 -4.35
N ARG A 160 -8.12 18.52 -5.57
CA ARG A 160 -9.49 19.00 -5.86
C ARG A 160 -10.53 17.90 -5.65
N ILE A 161 -10.30 16.71 -6.18
CA ILE A 161 -11.20 15.55 -6.01
C ILE A 161 -11.32 15.18 -4.52
N GLY A 162 -10.20 15.17 -3.78
CA GLY A 162 -10.18 14.86 -2.36
C GLY A 162 -10.97 15.87 -1.53
N LEU A 163 -10.91 17.16 -1.86
CA LEU A 163 -11.74 18.18 -1.23
C LEU A 163 -13.24 17.91 -1.47
N ALA A 164 -13.65 17.72 -2.73
CA ALA A 164 -15.04 17.41 -3.09
C ALA A 164 -15.52 16.10 -2.43
N SER A 165 -14.66 15.07 -2.35
CA SER A 165 -14.96 13.81 -1.65
C SER A 165 -15.25 14.04 -0.17
N ARG A 166 -14.45 14.86 0.51
CA ARG A 166 -14.69 15.22 1.91
C ARG A 166 -15.96 16.03 2.12
N GLU A 167 -16.24 16.99 1.27
CA GLU A 167 -17.48 17.79 1.28
C GLU A 167 -18.70 16.89 1.08
N ALA A 168 -18.58 15.82 0.28
CA ALA A 168 -19.60 14.79 0.14
C ALA A 168 -19.72 13.83 1.33
N GLY A 169 -18.90 14.00 2.40
CA GLY A 169 -18.90 13.14 3.59
C GLY A 169 -18.15 11.81 3.40
N LEU A 170 -17.35 11.69 2.35
CA LEU A 170 -16.51 10.53 2.05
C LEU A 170 -15.09 10.68 2.64
N GLY A 171 -14.25 9.68 2.43
CA GLY A 171 -12.82 9.71 2.77
C GLY A 171 -11.99 10.47 1.72
N PRO A 172 -10.65 10.52 1.90
CA PRO A 172 -9.77 11.03 0.86
C PRO A 172 -9.91 10.24 -0.44
N VAL A 173 -9.59 10.87 -1.58
CA VAL A 173 -9.40 10.12 -2.82
C VAL A 173 -8.13 9.27 -2.70
N LEU A 174 -8.16 8.06 -3.23
CA LEU A 174 -6.99 7.20 -3.31
C LEU A 174 -6.46 7.14 -4.74
N PHE A 175 -5.15 6.94 -4.85
CA PHE A 175 -4.51 6.55 -6.10
C PHE A 175 -3.99 5.11 -5.96
N HIS A 176 -4.29 4.26 -6.94
CA HIS A 176 -3.78 2.90 -7.07
C HIS A 176 -2.61 2.89 -8.06
N ASN A 177 -1.48 2.33 -7.62
CA ASN A 177 -0.25 2.31 -8.41
C ASN A 177 -0.11 1.06 -9.28
N HIS A 178 0.57 1.26 -10.42
CA HIS A 178 1.13 0.20 -11.26
C HIS A 178 2.65 0.31 -11.36
N GLY A 179 3.30 -0.66 -12.00
CA GLY A 179 4.75 -0.67 -12.15
C GLY A 179 5.31 0.56 -12.87
N SER A 180 4.59 1.07 -13.87
CA SER A 180 4.97 2.29 -14.61
C SER A 180 5.03 3.55 -13.76
N ASP A 181 4.31 3.60 -12.64
CA ASP A 181 4.30 4.77 -11.75
C ASP A 181 5.58 4.89 -10.92
N HIS A 182 6.34 3.79 -10.80
CA HIS A 182 7.61 3.75 -10.09
C HIS A 182 8.83 4.05 -10.98
N VAL A 183 8.62 4.36 -12.27
CA VAL A 183 9.70 4.79 -13.16
C VAL A 183 10.36 6.05 -12.61
N VAL A 184 11.70 6.02 -12.56
CA VAL A 184 12.53 7.15 -12.10
C VAL A 184 12.85 8.06 -13.28
N VAL A 185 12.48 9.33 -13.14
CA VAL A 185 12.81 10.40 -14.09
C VAL A 185 13.49 11.52 -13.30
N ASP A 186 14.65 11.97 -13.75
CA ASP A 186 15.46 13.01 -13.09
C ASP A 186 15.72 12.73 -11.59
N GLY A 187 15.98 11.46 -11.27
CA GLY A 187 16.34 11.02 -9.91
C GLY A 187 15.15 10.84 -8.95
N ARG A 188 13.91 10.97 -9.43
CA ARG A 188 12.69 10.80 -8.61
C ARG A 188 11.67 9.92 -9.32
N SER A 189 11.02 9.00 -8.58
CA SER A 189 9.93 8.22 -9.16
C SER A 189 8.69 9.08 -9.38
N LEU A 190 7.89 8.74 -10.39
CA LEU A 190 6.63 9.42 -10.63
C LEU A 190 5.69 9.28 -9.42
N TYR A 191 5.66 8.11 -8.79
CA TYR A 191 4.89 7.86 -7.58
C TYR A 191 5.29 8.77 -6.41
N ASP A 192 6.60 9.02 -6.22
CA ASP A 192 7.09 9.93 -5.18
C ASP A 192 6.71 11.40 -5.44
N ILE A 193 6.45 11.78 -6.68
CA ILE A 193 5.89 13.09 -7.00
C ILE A 193 4.49 13.23 -6.40
N LEU A 194 3.61 12.22 -6.60
CA LEU A 194 2.27 12.25 -6.00
C LEU A 194 2.32 12.27 -4.48
N LEU A 195 3.19 11.43 -3.86
CA LEU A 195 3.34 11.38 -2.42
C LEU A 195 3.72 12.74 -1.81
N ALA A 196 4.56 13.51 -2.50
CA ALA A 196 5.07 14.78 -2.00
C ALA A 196 4.17 15.98 -2.33
N GLU A 197 3.48 15.97 -3.48
CA GLU A 197 2.74 17.14 -3.98
C GLU A 197 1.23 17.06 -3.69
N THR A 198 0.76 15.99 -3.05
CA THR A 198 -0.63 15.86 -2.63
C THR A 198 -0.82 16.17 -1.14
N ASP A 199 -1.90 16.86 -0.81
CA ASP A 199 -2.30 17.13 0.57
C ASP A 199 -2.64 15.81 1.30
N PRO A 200 -1.95 15.48 2.42
CA PRO A 200 -2.17 14.24 3.15
C PRO A 200 -3.55 14.12 3.80
N HIS A 201 -4.29 15.22 3.91
CA HIS A 201 -5.66 15.21 4.42
C HIS A 201 -6.69 14.92 3.32
N LEU A 202 -6.35 15.17 2.06
CA LEU A 202 -7.26 15.07 0.91
C LEU A 202 -6.98 13.84 0.05
N VAL A 203 -5.74 13.39 0.00
CA VAL A 203 -5.27 12.31 -0.87
C VAL A 203 -4.59 11.23 -0.05
N ALA A 204 -4.86 9.98 -0.36
CA ALA A 204 -4.19 8.83 0.18
C ALA A 204 -3.91 7.81 -0.95
N PHE A 205 -3.42 6.63 -0.63
CA PHE A 205 -2.98 5.67 -1.64
C PHE A 205 -3.53 4.27 -1.31
N GLU A 206 -4.01 3.60 -2.32
CA GLU A 206 -4.20 2.18 -2.33
C GLU A 206 -2.93 1.54 -2.90
N LEU A 207 -2.02 1.10 -2.02
CA LEU A 207 -0.73 0.58 -2.44
C LEU A 207 -0.87 -0.86 -2.95
N ASP A 208 -0.63 -1.07 -4.24
CA ASP A 208 -0.44 -2.40 -4.79
C ASP A 208 1.01 -2.85 -4.53
N VAL A 209 1.14 -3.88 -3.71
CA VAL A 209 2.45 -4.35 -3.25
C VAL A 209 3.23 -5.13 -4.33
N TYR A 210 2.52 -5.81 -5.24
CA TYR A 210 3.13 -6.49 -6.39
C TYR A 210 3.68 -5.49 -7.39
N TRP A 211 2.86 -4.52 -7.81
CA TRP A 211 3.27 -3.54 -8.79
C TRP A 211 4.38 -2.61 -8.25
N ALA A 212 4.35 -2.29 -6.96
CA ALA A 212 5.45 -1.56 -6.33
C ALA A 212 6.75 -2.36 -6.36
N ALA A 213 6.71 -3.65 -6.03
CA ALA A 213 7.89 -4.52 -6.09
C ALA A 213 8.40 -4.70 -7.54
N LYS A 214 7.49 -4.97 -8.49
CA LYS A 214 7.83 -5.17 -9.91
C LYS A 214 8.34 -3.91 -10.60
N GLY A 215 7.82 -2.76 -10.22
CA GLY A 215 8.25 -1.45 -10.74
C GLY A 215 9.57 -0.92 -10.13
N GLY A 216 10.19 -1.67 -9.22
CA GLY A 216 11.41 -1.22 -8.54
C GLY A 216 11.15 -0.15 -7.48
N GLY A 217 9.91 -0.01 -7.04
CA GLY A 217 9.54 0.91 -5.97
C GLY A 217 10.14 0.51 -4.62
N THR A 218 10.15 1.45 -3.72
CA THR A 218 10.53 1.21 -2.32
C THR A 218 9.55 0.22 -1.68
N GLY A 219 10.04 -0.74 -0.90
CA GLY A 219 9.18 -1.70 -0.23
C GLY A 219 8.12 -1.05 0.69
N PRO A 220 6.93 -1.67 0.85
CA PRO A 220 5.80 -1.09 1.59
C PRO A 220 6.15 -0.57 2.97
N GLY A 221 6.99 -1.27 3.72
CA GLY A 221 7.43 -0.84 5.06
C GLY A 221 8.15 0.50 5.06
N THR A 222 8.88 0.84 4.02
CA THR A 222 9.54 2.15 3.87
C THR A 222 8.51 3.23 3.52
N TYR A 223 7.61 2.98 2.58
CA TYR A 223 6.51 3.91 2.29
C TYR A 223 5.70 4.22 3.56
N PHE A 224 5.36 3.21 4.37
CA PHE A 224 4.60 3.42 5.60
C PHE A 224 5.32 4.29 6.63
N ARG A 225 6.64 4.14 6.77
CA ARG A 225 7.44 4.94 7.71
C ARG A 225 7.63 6.38 7.21
N CYS A 226 7.89 6.55 5.91
CA CYS A 226 8.13 7.88 5.33
C CYS A 226 6.85 8.69 5.16
N HIS A 227 5.71 8.01 4.93
CA HIS A 227 4.41 8.64 4.68
C HIS A 227 3.33 8.03 5.59
N PRO A 228 3.39 8.28 6.92
CA PRO A 228 2.46 7.67 7.86
C PRO A 228 1.01 8.06 7.56
N ARG A 229 0.09 7.08 7.72
CA ARG A 229 -1.36 7.22 7.51
C ARG A 229 -1.80 7.52 6.07
N ARG A 230 -0.90 7.40 5.09
CA ARG A 230 -1.23 7.65 3.68
C ARG A 230 -1.76 6.43 2.94
N PHE A 231 -1.81 5.22 3.55
CA PHE A 231 -2.12 3.95 2.87
C PHE A 231 -3.27 3.20 3.56
N PRO A 232 -4.52 3.71 3.48
CA PRO A 232 -5.65 3.06 4.16
C PRO A 232 -6.07 1.72 3.54
N ALA A 233 -5.72 1.46 2.28
CA ALA A 233 -5.99 0.22 1.56
C ALA A 233 -4.72 -0.30 0.87
N LEU A 234 -4.63 -1.62 0.75
CA LEU A 234 -3.60 -2.31 -0.02
C LEU A 234 -4.28 -3.22 -1.05
N HIS A 235 -3.73 -3.28 -2.27
CA HIS A 235 -3.90 -4.45 -3.10
C HIS A 235 -2.84 -5.48 -2.73
N VAL A 236 -3.31 -6.60 -2.22
CA VAL A 236 -2.47 -7.74 -1.84
C VAL A 236 -2.47 -8.71 -3.01
N LYS A 237 -1.44 -8.59 -3.82
CA LYS A 237 -1.18 -9.36 -5.03
C LYS A 237 0.19 -9.99 -4.88
N ASP A 238 0.33 -11.30 -5.14
CA ASP A 238 1.59 -12.02 -4.96
C ASP A 238 2.33 -12.20 -6.30
N MET A 239 3.63 -12.43 -6.20
CA MET A 239 4.53 -12.54 -7.33
C MET A 239 5.10 -13.95 -7.42
N ALA A 240 4.87 -14.62 -8.54
CA ALA A 240 5.49 -15.89 -8.86
C ALA A 240 7.02 -15.74 -9.07
N ALA A 241 7.76 -16.84 -9.02
CA ALA A 241 9.22 -16.82 -9.15
C ALA A 241 9.71 -16.28 -10.51
N ASP A 242 8.89 -16.38 -11.55
CA ASP A 242 9.15 -15.82 -12.89
C ASP A 242 8.73 -14.35 -13.03
N GLY A 243 8.23 -13.73 -11.95
CA GLY A 243 7.72 -12.37 -11.95
C GLY A 243 6.28 -12.24 -12.46
N GLY A 244 5.57 -13.33 -12.70
CA GLY A 244 4.15 -13.38 -13.01
C GLY A 244 3.28 -13.21 -11.75
N PHE A 245 1.96 -13.41 -11.91
CA PHE A 245 1.03 -13.39 -10.78
C PHE A 245 0.95 -14.74 -10.09
N ALA A 246 0.75 -14.73 -8.78
CA ALA A 246 0.49 -15.92 -7.97
C ALA A 246 -0.66 -15.67 -6.98
N ASP A 247 -1.31 -16.74 -6.55
CA ASP A 247 -2.23 -16.68 -5.41
C ASP A 247 -1.47 -16.19 -4.17
N VAL A 248 -2.09 -15.33 -3.37
CA VAL A 248 -1.46 -14.77 -2.17
C VAL A 248 -1.01 -15.89 -1.23
N GLY A 249 0.29 -15.90 -0.93
CA GLY A 249 0.96 -16.91 -0.12
C GLY A 249 1.56 -18.09 -0.91
N SER A 250 1.40 -18.11 -2.24
CA SER A 250 2.02 -19.09 -3.12
C SER A 250 3.19 -18.51 -3.93
N GLY A 251 3.43 -17.20 -3.82
CA GLY A 251 4.49 -16.49 -4.50
C GLY A 251 5.71 -16.25 -3.63
N THR A 252 6.43 -15.17 -3.95
CA THR A 252 7.74 -14.84 -3.37
C THR A 252 7.73 -13.63 -2.45
N LEU A 253 6.59 -12.91 -2.33
CA LEU A 253 6.51 -11.71 -1.52
C LEU A 253 6.36 -12.04 -0.02
N ASP A 254 7.21 -11.45 0.82
CA ASP A 254 7.13 -11.62 2.28
C ASP A 254 6.09 -10.66 2.88
N PHE A 255 4.82 -11.07 2.87
CA PHE A 255 3.73 -10.28 3.44
C PHE A 255 3.88 -10.02 4.94
N ALA A 256 4.54 -10.91 5.70
CA ALA A 256 4.76 -10.68 7.13
C ALA A 256 5.67 -9.47 7.34
N ALA A 257 6.79 -9.40 6.61
CA ALA A 257 7.69 -8.26 6.65
C ALA A 257 7.03 -6.99 6.09
N MET A 258 6.28 -7.09 4.97
CA MET A 258 5.58 -5.96 4.36
C MET A 258 4.57 -5.33 5.32
N PHE A 259 3.81 -6.15 6.06
CA PHE A 259 2.75 -5.67 6.94
C PHE A 259 3.22 -5.30 8.35
N ALA A 260 4.47 -5.56 8.71
CA ALA A 260 5.02 -5.22 10.03
C ALA A 260 4.78 -3.75 10.42
N HIS A 261 4.78 -2.85 9.44
CA HIS A 261 4.54 -1.41 9.61
C HIS A 261 3.16 -0.93 9.13
N ALA A 262 2.23 -1.83 8.79
CA ALA A 262 0.91 -1.49 8.24
C ALA A 262 0.13 -0.49 9.11
N ARG A 263 0.24 -0.58 10.46
CA ARG A 263 -0.38 0.37 11.38
C ARG A 263 0.17 1.80 11.21
N VAL A 264 1.46 1.95 10.98
CA VAL A 264 2.09 3.26 10.71
C VAL A 264 1.56 3.83 9.41
N GLY A 265 1.46 2.98 8.36
CA GLY A 265 0.86 3.34 7.07
C GLY A 265 -0.62 3.71 7.15
N GLY A 266 -1.32 3.33 8.24
CA GLY A 266 -2.75 3.57 8.41
C GLY A 266 -3.63 2.53 7.74
N VAL A 267 -3.09 1.36 7.42
CA VAL A 267 -3.79 0.29 6.69
C VAL A 267 -4.99 -0.22 7.47
N ARG A 268 -6.12 -0.30 6.79
CA ARG A 268 -7.42 -0.78 7.31
C ARG A 268 -8.01 -1.89 6.45
N GLN A 269 -7.65 -1.96 5.15
CA GLN A 269 -8.13 -2.93 4.20
C GLN A 269 -6.97 -3.59 3.46
N TRP A 270 -7.01 -4.90 3.37
CA TRP A 270 -6.10 -5.77 2.61
C TRP A 270 -6.95 -6.46 1.54
N LEU A 271 -7.01 -5.85 0.35
CA LEU A 271 -7.84 -6.35 -0.75
C LEU A 271 -7.02 -7.31 -1.60
N VAL A 272 -7.41 -8.57 -1.62
CA VAL A 272 -6.82 -9.57 -2.51
C VAL A 272 -7.12 -9.18 -3.96
N GLU A 273 -6.11 -9.23 -4.80
CA GLU A 273 -6.26 -9.10 -6.24
C GLU A 273 -5.29 -10.01 -7.00
N HIS A 274 -5.75 -10.49 -8.15
CA HIS A 274 -4.98 -11.24 -9.14
C HIS A 274 -5.48 -10.86 -10.54
N ASP A 275 -4.59 -10.34 -11.43
CA ASP A 275 -5.02 -9.76 -12.69
C ASP A 275 -5.44 -10.81 -13.74
N ALA A 276 -4.90 -12.04 -13.63
CA ALA A 276 -5.14 -13.11 -14.59
C ALA A 276 -5.27 -14.49 -13.90
N PRO A 277 -6.26 -14.69 -13.01
CA PRO A 277 -6.43 -15.96 -12.31
C PRO A 277 -6.93 -17.04 -13.29
N ALA A 278 -6.35 -18.24 -13.23
CA ALA A 278 -6.86 -19.39 -13.99
C ALA A 278 -8.24 -19.85 -13.48
N ASP A 279 -8.42 -19.87 -12.16
CA ASP A 279 -9.71 -20.05 -11.48
C ASP A 279 -9.85 -18.95 -10.40
N PRO A 280 -10.70 -17.93 -10.63
CA PRO A 280 -10.83 -16.81 -9.69
C PRO A 280 -11.37 -17.22 -8.32
N PHE A 281 -12.16 -18.28 -8.21
CA PHE A 281 -12.67 -18.73 -6.92
C PHE A 281 -11.64 -19.56 -6.14
N ALA A 282 -10.83 -20.36 -6.82
CA ALA A 282 -9.69 -21.03 -6.19
C ALA A 282 -8.68 -19.99 -5.67
N THR A 283 -8.32 -19.00 -6.52
CA THR A 283 -7.47 -17.87 -6.13
C THR A 283 -8.04 -17.13 -4.92
N ALA A 284 -9.34 -16.79 -4.92
CA ALA A 284 -9.99 -16.12 -3.80
C ALA A 284 -9.89 -16.93 -2.51
N ARG A 285 -10.16 -18.24 -2.56
CA ARG A 285 -10.09 -19.14 -1.40
C ARG A 285 -8.68 -19.28 -0.86
N ASN A 286 -7.70 -19.58 -1.72
CA ASN A 286 -6.30 -19.78 -1.34
C ASN A 286 -5.74 -18.51 -0.67
N SER A 287 -5.96 -17.38 -1.30
CA SER A 287 -5.51 -16.06 -0.80
C SER A 287 -6.16 -15.68 0.53
N TYR A 288 -7.47 -15.94 0.69
CA TYR A 288 -8.16 -15.68 1.94
C TYR A 288 -7.61 -16.53 3.09
N VAL A 289 -7.44 -17.84 2.88
CA VAL A 289 -6.91 -18.77 3.88
C VAL A 289 -5.52 -18.33 4.35
N HIS A 290 -4.65 -17.95 3.42
CA HIS A 290 -3.32 -17.44 3.75
C HIS A 290 -3.39 -16.17 4.61
N LEU A 291 -4.13 -15.14 4.18
CA LEU A 291 -4.19 -13.86 4.90
C LEU A 291 -4.89 -13.99 6.26
N ALA A 292 -5.92 -14.83 6.39
CA ALA A 292 -6.60 -15.07 7.66
C ALA A 292 -5.69 -15.75 8.69
N ALA A 293 -4.74 -16.58 8.23
CA ALA A 293 -3.75 -17.25 9.08
C ALA A 293 -2.50 -16.40 9.35
N LEU A 294 -2.20 -15.40 8.51
CA LEU A 294 -0.97 -14.63 8.55
C LEU A 294 -0.73 -13.98 9.92
N ARG A 295 0.54 -14.05 10.36
CA ARG A 295 1.06 -13.38 11.56
C ARG A 295 2.20 -12.47 11.18
N TYR A 296 2.14 -11.20 11.52
CA TYR A 296 3.13 -10.16 11.19
C TYR A 296 3.42 -9.21 12.35
#